data_5145b1cb0d313ab4ab767a059e2a42f7
#
_entry.id   5145b1cb0d313ab4ab767a059e2a42f7
#
_cell.length_a   1.000
_cell.length_b   1.000
_cell.length_c   1.000
_cell.angle_alpha   90.00
_cell.angle_beta   90.00
_cell.angle_gamma   90.00
#
_symmetry.space_group_name_H-M   'P 1'
#
loop_
_entity.id
_entity.type
_entity.pdbx_description
1 polymer ?
#
loop_
_entity_poly.entity_id
_entity_poly.type
_entity_poly.pdbx_seq_one_letter_code
_entity_poly.pdbx_strand_id
1 'polypeptide(L)'
;KEKICGPDRNSYYKTDHDATAMCLKRDYYSGLGTNTHAAYNTQIIVCKGLIATYYVSQSRSDLKDLIPALDKFYESYSIYPKYLCADSGYGSLNNYRYLHDHNIGNYVKYFSWEGNISGINPSQYVLINETAIRCLNGNIGHIVKLDNRHPKKSNSTFFRIDGCNSCDFKDYCKRWMNKKEENLLSPKGIELR
;
A
#
# COMPACT_ATOMS: atom_id res chain seq x y z
N LYS A 1 29.04 -19.94 9.86
CA LYS A 1 29.09 -18.46 9.90
C LYS A 1 27.69 -18.00 10.24
N GLU A 2 27.47 -17.54 11.47
CA GLU A 2 26.23 -16.86 11.86
C GLU A 2 25.99 -15.67 10.93
N LYS A 3 24.77 -15.53 10.43
CA LYS A 3 24.37 -14.35 9.64
C LYS A 3 24.28 -13.16 10.61
N ILE A 4 25.29 -12.31 10.61
CA ILE A 4 25.34 -11.08 11.41
C ILE A 4 24.16 -10.14 11.10
N CYS A 5 23.62 -10.21 9.88
CA CYS A 5 22.58 -9.31 9.40
C CYS A 5 21.13 -9.80 9.60
N GLY A 6 20.93 -10.92 10.30
CA GLY A 6 19.59 -11.51 10.50
C GLY A 6 19.06 -12.26 9.27
N PRO A 7 17.89 -12.92 9.37
CA PRO A 7 17.37 -13.83 8.33
C PRO A 7 16.96 -13.13 7.03
N ASP A 8 16.51 -11.89 7.11
CA ASP A 8 15.88 -11.17 6.00
C ASP A 8 16.81 -10.13 5.34
N ARG A 9 18.07 -10.05 5.74
CA ARG A 9 19.04 -9.06 5.25
C ARG A 9 20.25 -9.74 4.61
N ASN A 10 20.73 -9.17 3.51
CA ASN A 10 21.91 -9.65 2.78
C ASN A 10 23.17 -8.81 3.05
N SER A 11 23.02 -7.67 3.73
CA SER A 11 24.10 -6.73 4.01
C SER A 11 23.86 -6.00 5.34
N TYR A 12 24.91 -5.47 5.90
CA TYR A 12 24.89 -4.65 7.12
C TYR A 12 25.95 -3.55 7.04
N TYR A 13 25.77 -2.50 7.80
CA TYR A 13 26.80 -1.49 7.98
C TYR A 13 27.82 -1.96 9.03
N LYS A 14 29.11 -1.73 8.73
CA LYS A 14 30.19 -2.17 9.62
C LYS A 14 30.18 -1.46 10.98
N THR A 15 29.70 -0.22 11.00
CA THR A 15 29.64 0.63 12.20
C THR A 15 28.34 0.45 12.99
N ASP A 16 27.26 0.05 12.32
CA ASP A 16 25.95 -0.19 12.93
C ASP A 16 25.26 -1.33 12.19
N HIS A 17 25.29 -2.51 12.77
CA HIS A 17 24.77 -3.73 12.15
C HIS A 17 23.25 -3.72 12.00
N ASP A 18 22.54 -2.97 12.85
CA ASP A 18 21.08 -2.90 12.85
C ASP A 18 20.56 -1.88 11.85
N ALA A 19 21.35 -0.88 11.47
CA ALA A 19 20.94 0.12 10.49
C ALA A 19 20.73 -0.48 9.09
N THR A 20 19.78 0.08 8.38
CA THR A 20 19.45 -0.31 6.99
C THR A 20 19.94 0.76 6.03
N ALA A 21 20.44 0.32 4.85
CA ALA A 21 20.80 1.23 3.77
C ALA A 21 19.52 1.90 3.21
N MET A 22 19.35 3.18 3.46
CA MET A 22 18.21 3.98 3.03
C MET A 22 18.65 5.21 2.26
N CYS A 23 17.95 5.55 1.17
CA CYS A 23 18.09 6.82 0.50
C CYS A 23 17.23 7.86 1.24
N LEU A 24 17.84 8.92 1.73
CA LEU A 24 17.13 9.97 2.47
C LEU A 24 16.48 10.95 1.49
N LYS A 25 15.33 11.53 1.87
CA LYS A 25 14.59 12.49 1.03
C LYS A 25 15.46 13.64 0.55
N ARG A 26 16.34 14.18 1.40
CA ARG A 26 17.27 15.26 1.05
C ARG A 26 18.19 14.90 -0.11
N ASP A 27 18.68 13.66 -0.16
CA ASP A 27 19.63 13.21 -1.20
C ASP A 27 18.90 13.02 -2.52
N TYR A 28 17.65 12.58 -2.49
CA TYR A 28 16.78 12.50 -3.66
C TYR A 28 16.55 13.88 -4.29
N TYR A 29 16.21 14.90 -3.48
CA TYR A 29 15.94 16.25 -3.96
C TYR A 29 17.20 17.03 -4.36
N SER A 30 18.35 16.70 -3.80
CA SER A 30 19.63 17.34 -4.14
C SER A 30 20.33 16.74 -5.38
N GLY A 31 19.71 15.79 -6.06
CA GLY A 31 20.31 15.08 -7.19
C GLY A 31 21.36 14.01 -6.82
N LEU A 32 21.58 13.79 -5.54
CA LEU A 32 22.45 12.75 -4.97
C LEU A 32 21.71 11.41 -4.75
N GLY A 33 20.61 11.22 -5.44
CA GLY A 33 19.59 10.21 -5.19
C GLY A 33 19.99 8.74 -5.21
N THR A 34 21.26 8.43 -5.50
CA THR A 34 21.81 7.07 -5.41
C THR A 34 22.54 6.79 -4.10
N ASN A 35 22.79 7.82 -3.29
CA ASN A 35 23.49 7.66 -2.03
C ASN A 35 22.58 7.03 -0.99
N THR A 36 23.07 5.96 -0.36
CA THR A 36 22.38 5.33 0.77
C THR A 36 23.16 5.58 2.04
N HIS A 37 22.43 5.83 3.12
CA HIS A 37 22.98 6.04 4.45
C HIS A 37 22.52 4.94 5.40
N ALA A 38 23.31 4.69 6.45
CA ALA A 38 22.87 3.91 7.58
C ALA A 38 21.73 4.65 8.28
N ALA A 39 20.53 4.09 8.27
CA ALA A 39 19.35 4.77 8.80
C ALA A 39 18.32 3.78 9.36
N TYR A 40 17.43 4.32 10.17
CA TYR A 40 16.23 3.68 10.68
C TYR A 40 14.98 4.39 10.17
N ASN A 41 13.89 3.67 10.03
CA ASN A 41 12.59 4.23 9.76
C ASN A 41 11.84 4.40 11.08
N THR A 42 11.63 5.64 11.50
CA THR A 42 11.00 5.95 12.78
C THR A 42 9.56 6.42 12.56
N GLN A 43 8.63 5.71 13.16
CA GLN A 43 7.22 6.05 13.18
C GLN A 43 6.88 6.75 14.49
N ILE A 44 6.11 7.84 14.42
CA ILE A 44 5.67 8.60 15.59
C ILE A 44 4.15 8.69 15.56
N ILE A 45 3.52 8.24 16.64
CA ILE A 45 2.07 8.40 16.84
C ILE A 45 1.84 9.62 17.72
N VAL A 46 1.09 10.57 17.18
CA VAL A 46 0.74 11.82 17.85
C VAL A 46 -0.75 11.82 18.19
N CYS A 47 -1.08 12.18 19.43
CA CYS A 47 -2.44 12.34 19.88
C CYS A 47 -2.59 13.71 20.54
N LYS A 48 -3.55 14.52 20.06
CA LYS A 48 -3.81 15.89 20.59
C LYS A 48 -2.56 16.77 20.72
N GLY A 49 -1.62 16.64 19.75
CA GLY A 49 -0.38 17.43 19.73
C GLY A 49 0.76 16.88 20.61
N LEU A 50 0.55 15.77 21.31
CA LEU A 50 1.56 15.11 22.12
C LEU A 50 2.00 13.79 21.46
N ILE A 51 3.28 13.46 21.58
CA ILE A 51 3.80 12.15 21.16
C ILE A 51 3.27 11.09 22.13
N ALA A 52 2.40 10.22 21.61
CA ALA A 52 1.84 9.13 22.39
C ALA A 52 2.79 7.91 22.42
N THR A 53 3.36 7.55 21.28
CA THR A 53 4.34 6.47 21.20
C THR A 53 5.20 6.62 19.94
N TYR A 54 6.25 5.81 19.86
CA TYR A 54 7.09 5.73 18.69
C TYR A 54 7.45 4.27 18.41
N TYR A 55 7.75 3.97 17.13
CA TYR A 55 8.25 2.68 16.70
C TYR A 55 9.43 2.88 15.76
N VAL A 56 10.54 2.19 16.01
CA VAL A 56 11.74 2.26 15.18
C VAL A 56 11.85 0.97 14.38
N SER A 57 11.89 1.10 13.07
CA SER A 57 11.92 0.00 12.11
C SER A 57 13.21 0.00 11.28
N GLN A 58 13.59 -1.19 10.85
CA GLN A 58 14.62 -1.41 9.82
C GLN A 58 14.03 -1.47 8.41
N SER A 59 12.70 -1.32 8.26
CA SER A 59 12.00 -1.32 6.98
C SER A 59 12.34 -0.07 6.17
N ARG A 60 12.48 -0.22 4.86
CA ARG A 60 12.63 0.92 3.94
C ARG A 60 11.31 1.56 3.55
N SER A 61 10.20 1.01 3.99
CA SER A 61 8.85 1.41 3.57
C SER A 61 7.90 1.42 4.75
N ASP A 62 7.13 2.49 4.85
CA ASP A 62 6.12 2.69 5.90
C ASP A 62 4.95 1.70 5.81
N LEU A 63 4.76 1.06 4.63
CA LEU A 63 3.69 0.08 4.40
C LEU A 63 3.63 -1.05 5.44
N LYS A 64 4.78 -1.43 6.00
CA LYS A 64 4.89 -2.54 6.96
C LYS A 64 4.89 -2.06 8.41
N ASP A 65 5.03 -0.76 8.64
CA ASP A 65 5.33 -0.22 9.95
C ASP A 65 4.08 0.29 10.70
N LEU A 66 2.93 0.42 10.01
CA LEU A 66 1.69 0.87 10.63
C LEU A 66 1.20 -0.08 11.73
N ILE A 67 1.12 -1.36 11.40
CA ILE A 67 0.61 -2.38 12.33
C ILE A 67 1.51 -2.49 13.56
N PRO A 68 2.85 -2.67 13.46
CA PRO A 68 3.72 -2.69 14.63
C PRO A 68 3.67 -1.41 15.47
N ALA A 69 3.50 -0.25 14.84
CA ALA A 69 3.36 1.01 15.58
C ALA A 69 2.05 1.07 16.37
N LEU A 70 0.94 0.58 15.80
CA LEU A 70 -0.35 0.49 16.49
C LEU A 70 -0.34 -0.58 17.60
N ASP A 71 0.32 -1.70 17.37
CA ASP A 71 0.50 -2.73 18.41
C ASP A 71 1.25 -2.16 19.60
N LYS A 72 2.33 -1.40 19.34
CA LYS A 72 3.08 -0.72 20.41
C LYS A 72 2.26 0.35 21.13
N PHE A 73 1.37 1.04 20.43
CA PHE A 73 0.41 1.94 21.05
C PHE A 73 -0.54 1.18 21.96
N TYR A 74 -1.07 0.05 21.50
CA TYR A 74 -1.95 -0.80 22.29
C TYR A 74 -1.24 -1.38 23.53
N GLU A 75 0.01 -1.83 23.40
CA GLU A 75 0.84 -2.27 24.53
C GLU A 75 0.98 -1.20 25.62
N SER A 76 1.10 0.08 25.19
CA SER A 76 1.28 1.19 26.14
C SER A 76 -0.01 1.64 26.82
N TYR A 77 -1.15 1.56 26.13
CA TYR A 77 -2.40 2.16 26.59
C TYR A 77 -3.55 1.18 26.77
N SER A 78 -3.41 -0.08 26.34
CA SER A 78 -4.43 -1.14 26.36
C SER A 78 -5.72 -0.78 25.61
N ILE A 79 -5.65 0.21 24.72
CA ILE A 79 -6.77 0.66 23.88
C ILE A 79 -6.25 0.96 22.48
N TYR A 80 -7.11 0.80 21.46
CA TYR A 80 -6.84 1.32 20.11
C TYR A 80 -7.41 2.74 19.96
N PRO A 81 -6.81 3.58 19.07
CA PRO A 81 -7.35 4.89 18.77
C PRO A 81 -8.70 4.74 18.03
N LYS A 82 -9.65 5.64 18.32
CA LYS A 82 -10.94 5.65 17.62
C LYS A 82 -10.79 5.96 16.12
N TYR A 83 -9.84 6.83 15.75
CA TYR A 83 -9.55 7.25 14.40
C TYR A 83 -8.05 7.31 14.19
N LEU A 84 -7.61 6.95 12.99
CA LEU A 84 -6.22 7.07 12.56
C LEU A 84 -6.15 7.87 11.26
N CYS A 85 -5.30 8.91 11.26
CA CYS A 85 -4.92 9.66 10.07
C CYS A 85 -3.43 9.43 9.81
N ALA A 86 -3.08 9.00 8.60
CA ALA A 86 -1.69 8.80 8.19
C ALA A 86 -1.50 9.07 6.69
N ASP A 87 -0.23 9.21 6.29
CA ASP A 87 0.17 9.43 4.91
C ASP A 87 -0.21 8.24 4.01
N SER A 88 -0.28 8.49 2.70
CA SER A 88 -0.48 7.47 1.66
C SER A 88 0.62 6.40 1.63
N GLY A 89 1.81 6.69 2.18
CA GLY A 89 2.88 5.72 2.39
C GLY A 89 2.49 4.51 3.23
N TYR A 90 1.48 4.65 4.09
CA TYR A 90 0.90 3.56 4.88
C TYR A 90 -0.26 2.84 4.19
N GLY A 91 -0.70 3.31 3.01
CA GLY A 91 -1.87 2.80 2.29
C GLY A 91 -1.64 1.42 1.71
N SER A 92 -2.05 0.36 2.41
CA SER A 92 -2.03 -1.02 1.93
C SER A 92 -3.31 -1.76 2.32
N LEU A 93 -3.67 -2.79 1.53
CA LEU A 93 -4.84 -3.60 1.82
C LEU A 93 -4.75 -4.26 3.21
N ASN A 94 -3.54 -4.70 3.60
CA ASN A 94 -3.32 -5.31 4.90
C ASN A 94 -3.56 -4.30 6.04
N ASN A 95 -3.05 -3.07 5.88
CA ASN A 95 -3.26 -2.02 6.87
C ASN A 95 -4.74 -1.62 6.97
N TYR A 96 -5.44 -1.49 5.83
CA TYR A 96 -6.88 -1.19 5.83
C TYR A 96 -7.71 -2.29 6.50
N ARG A 97 -7.38 -3.56 6.25
CA ARG A 97 -8.03 -4.69 6.93
C ARG A 97 -7.78 -4.67 8.43
N TYR A 98 -6.52 -4.45 8.82
CA TYR A 98 -6.19 -4.36 10.24
C TYR A 98 -6.97 -3.25 10.95
N LEU A 99 -7.07 -2.06 10.34
CA LEU A 99 -7.85 -0.95 10.90
C LEU A 99 -9.34 -1.30 11.02
N HIS A 100 -9.90 -1.94 9.99
CA HIS A 100 -11.29 -2.40 9.99
C HIS A 100 -11.55 -3.45 11.10
N ASP A 101 -10.69 -4.45 11.21
CA ASP A 101 -10.84 -5.57 12.16
C ASP A 101 -10.73 -5.10 13.62
N HIS A 102 -10.02 -4.00 13.86
CA HIS A 102 -9.90 -3.37 15.18
C HIS A 102 -10.87 -2.19 15.40
N ASN A 103 -11.83 -1.98 14.49
CA ASN A 103 -12.80 -0.89 14.54
C ASN A 103 -12.16 0.51 14.62
N ILE A 104 -11.02 0.71 13.97
CA ILE A 104 -10.31 2.00 13.89
C ILE A 104 -10.81 2.76 12.66
N GLY A 105 -11.38 3.95 12.84
CA GLY A 105 -11.80 4.81 11.74
C GLY A 105 -10.61 5.21 10.88
N ASN A 106 -10.65 4.89 9.58
CA ASN A 106 -9.53 4.97 8.66
C ASN A 106 -9.53 6.28 7.88
N TYR A 107 -8.51 7.12 8.10
CA TYR A 107 -8.21 8.33 7.33
C TYR A 107 -6.81 8.26 6.69
N VAL A 108 -6.37 7.07 6.30
CA VAL A 108 -5.14 6.84 5.54
C VAL A 108 -5.46 6.97 4.06
N LYS A 109 -4.79 7.90 3.38
CA LYS A 109 -4.94 8.06 1.94
C LYS A 109 -4.50 6.79 1.22
N TYR A 110 -5.25 6.36 0.21
CA TYR A 110 -4.77 5.29 -0.66
C TYR A 110 -3.71 5.82 -1.64
N PHE A 111 -2.82 4.95 -2.07
CA PHE A 111 -1.61 5.29 -2.82
C PHE A 111 -1.85 6.13 -4.09
N SER A 112 -2.98 5.94 -4.77
CA SER A 112 -3.31 6.65 -6.00
C SER A 112 -4.23 7.87 -5.78
N TRP A 113 -4.39 8.34 -4.53
CA TRP A 113 -5.26 9.48 -4.21
C TRP A 113 -4.93 10.74 -5.03
N GLU A 114 -3.65 11.11 -5.11
CA GLU A 114 -3.22 12.31 -5.84
C GLU A 114 -3.29 12.14 -7.36
N GLY A 115 -3.10 10.94 -7.87
CA GLY A 115 -3.35 10.59 -9.26
C GLY A 115 -4.82 10.78 -9.64
N ASN A 116 -5.78 10.76 -8.70
CA ASN A 116 -7.19 10.99 -8.92
C ASN A 116 -7.51 12.44 -9.27
N ILE A 117 -6.76 13.37 -8.70
CA ILE A 117 -6.95 14.80 -8.95
C ILE A 117 -6.47 15.19 -10.36
N SER A 118 -5.51 14.48 -10.93
CA SER A 118 -4.95 14.73 -12.27
C SER A 118 -5.69 14.06 -13.42
N GLY A 119 -6.86 13.46 -13.19
CA GLY A 119 -7.75 12.95 -14.24
C GLY A 119 -7.32 11.64 -14.90
N ILE A 120 -6.26 10.98 -14.44
CA ILE A 120 -5.72 9.74 -15.01
C ILE A 120 -5.69 8.66 -13.94
N ASN A 121 -6.85 8.04 -13.67
CA ASN A 121 -6.92 7.27 -12.45
C ASN A 121 -7.54 5.88 -12.52
N PRO A 122 -6.98 4.92 -11.74
CA PRO A 122 -7.66 3.65 -11.46
C PRO A 122 -8.97 3.78 -10.70
N SER A 123 -9.21 4.89 -9.99
CA SER A 123 -10.48 5.19 -9.32
C SER A 123 -11.67 5.38 -10.26
N GLN A 124 -11.45 5.39 -11.54
CA GLN A 124 -12.51 5.38 -12.53
C GLN A 124 -13.18 4.01 -12.70
N TYR A 125 -12.60 2.97 -12.08
CA TYR A 125 -13.31 1.71 -11.86
C TYR A 125 -14.10 1.83 -10.55
N VAL A 126 -15.42 1.83 -10.67
CA VAL A 126 -16.32 1.98 -9.53
C VAL A 126 -16.84 0.62 -9.11
N LEU A 127 -16.70 0.28 -7.83
CA LEU A 127 -17.30 -0.93 -7.28
C LEU A 127 -18.83 -0.72 -7.20
N ILE A 128 -19.59 -1.57 -7.92
CA ILE A 128 -21.05 -1.55 -7.89
C ILE A 128 -21.56 -2.35 -6.69
N ASN A 129 -20.95 -3.51 -6.47
CA ASN A 129 -21.20 -4.41 -5.35
C ASN A 129 -19.97 -5.31 -5.12
N GLU A 130 -20.05 -6.24 -4.19
CA GLU A 130 -18.93 -7.12 -3.83
C GLU A 130 -18.35 -7.93 -5.00
N THR A 131 -19.10 -8.13 -6.08
CA THR A 131 -18.73 -9.00 -7.22
C THR A 131 -18.65 -8.27 -8.55
N ALA A 132 -18.98 -6.99 -8.62
CA ALA A 132 -19.07 -6.26 -9.87
C ALA A 132 -18.46 -4.86 -9.80
N ILE A 133 -17.80 -4.47 -10.91
CA ILE A 133 -17.24 -3.13 -11.12
C ILE A 133 -17.81 -2.51 -12.38
N ARG A 134 -17.86 -1.18 -12.42
CA ARG A 134 -18.09 -0.40 -13.64
C ARG A 134 -16.76 0.16 -14.14
N CYS A 135 -16.46 -0.04 -15.42
CA CYS A 135 -15.25 0.49 -16.04
C CYS A 135 -15.45 1.93 -16.55
N LEU A 136 -14.38 2.54 -17.05
CA LEU A 136 -14.36 3.88 -17.65
C LEU A 136 -15.37 4.09 -18.76
N ASN A 137 -15.59 3.09 -19.59
CA ASN A 137 -16.54 3.11 -20.70
C ASN A 137 -17.96 2.75 -20.28
N GLY A 138 -18.23 2.65 -18.98
CA GLY A 138 -19.55 2.31 -18.45
C GLY A 138 -19.91 0.82 -18.43
N ASN A 139 -19.07 -0.05 -19.03
CA ASN A 139 -19.32 -1.48 -19.06
C ASN A 139 -19.15 -2.11 -17.67
N ILE A 140 -19.97 -3.12 -17.40
CA ILE A 140 -19.95 -3.83 -16.13
C ILE A 140 -19.03 -5.06 -16.23
N GLY A 141 -18.16 -5.21 -15.27
CA GLY A 141 -17.28 -6.38 -15.11
C GLY A 141 -17.65 -7.18 -13.89
N HIS A 142 -17.59 -8.50 -14.01
CA HIS A 142 -17.86 -9.43 -12.93
C HIS A 142 -16.60 -10.15 -12.48
N ILE A 143 -16.51 -10.47 -11.18
CA ILE A 143 -15.42 -11.27 -10.63
C ILE A 143 -15.39 -12.64 -11.31
N VAL A 144 -14.21 -13.00 -11.81
CA VAL A 144 -13.98 -14.32 -12.43
C VAL A 144 -13.01 -15.15 -11.60
N LYS A 145 -12.03 -14.50 -10.97
CA LYS A 145 -10.94 -15.20 -10.28
C LYS A 145 -10.35 -14.38 -9.14
N LEU A 146 -10.13 -15.06 -8.02
CA LEU A 146 -9.24 -14.60 -6.96
C LEU A 146 -7.88 -15.25 -7.14
N ASP A 147 -6.81 -14.46 -7.22
CA ASP A 147 -5.46 -15.01 -7.33
C ASP A 147 -4.90 -15.35 -5.94
N ASN A 148 -5.02 -16.60 -5.56
CA ASN A 148 -4.58 -17.13 -4.26
C ASN A 148 -3.17 -17.76 -4.30
N ARG A 149 -2.41 -17.59 -5.40
CA ARG A 149 -1.09 -18.23 -5.58
C ARG A 149 -0.05 -17.82 -4.56
N HIS A 150 -0.23 -16.69 -3.91
CA HIS A 150 0.68 -16.18 -2.89
C HIS A 150 -0.07 -15.76 -1.63
N PRO A 151 -0.30 -16.67 -0.67
CA PRO A 151 -1.08 -16.40 0.54
C PRO A 151 -0.51 -15.27 1.42
N LYS A 152 0.77 -14.91 1.25
CA LYS A 152 1.41 -13.76 1.95
C LYS A 152 1.31 -12.43 1.18
N LYS A 153 0.79 -12.43 -0.05
CA LYS A 153 0.56 -11.21 -0.84
C LYS A 153 -0.94 -10.97 -0.93
N SER A 154 -1.34 -9.71 -1.00
CA SER A 154 -2.74 -9.36 -1.22
C SER A 154 -3.25 -10.09 -2.45
N ASN A 155 -4.34 -10.83 -2.30
CA ASN A 155 -4.96 -11.56 -3.40
C ASN A 155 -5.44 -10.55 -4.44
N SER A 156 -5.00 -10.73 -5.70
CA SER A 156 -5.49 -9.93 -6.80
C SER A 156 -6.86 -10.43 -7.23
N THR A 157 -7.82 -9.54 -7.32
CA THR A 157 -9.15 -9.83 -7.85
C THR A 157 -9.18 -9.52 -9.34
N PHE A 158 -9.65 -10.46 -10.15
CA PHE A 158 -9.80 -10.29 -11.58
C PHE A 158 -11.26 -10.15 -11.96
N PHE A 159 -11.54 -9.16 -12.80
CA PHE A 159 -12.86 -8.89 -13.34
C PHE A 159 -12.85 -9.12 -14.85
N ARG A 160 -13.86 -9.76 -15.37
CA ARG A 160 -14.08 -9.90 -16.80
C ARG A 160 -15.04 -8.80 -17.24
N ILE A 161 -14.61 -8.02 -18.24
CA ILE A 161 -15.35 -6.90 -18.82
C ILE A 161 -15.42 -7.14 -20.32
N ASP A 162 -16.63 -7.24 -20.87
CA ASP A 162 -16.81 -7.44 -22.30
C ASP A 162 -16.58 -6.15 -23.08
N GLY A 163 -16.18 -6.28 -24.36
CA GLY A 163 -15.97 -5.16 -25.26
C GLY A 163 -14.63 -4.42 -25.11
N CYS A 164 -13.67 -4.96 -24.36
CA CYS A 164 -12.35 -4.32 -24.18
C CYS A 164 -11.55 -4.23 -25.49
N ASN A 165 -11.73 -5.15 -26.44
CA ASN A 165 -10.94 -5.23 -27.66
C ASN A 165 -11.17 -4.04 -28.62
N SER A 166 -12.36 -3.49 -28.66
CA SER A 166 -12.77 -2.34 -29.47
C SER A 166 -12.99 -1.06 -28.64
N CYS A 167 -12.50 -1.00 -27.42
CA CYS A 167 -12.72 0.10 -26.50
C CYS A 167 -11.72 1.23 -26.74
N ASP A 168 -12.19 2.48 -26.82
CA ASP A 168 -11.35 3.68 -26.96
C ASP A 168 -10.37 3.88 -25.80
N PHE A 169 -10.69 3.34 -24.62
CA PHE A 169 -9.83 3.38 -23.44
C PHE A 169 -8.89 2.18 -23.33
N LYS A 170 -8.78 1.32 -24.35
CA LYS A 170 -7.96 0.10 -24.31
C LYS A 170 -6.51 0.37 -23.92
N ASP A 171 -5.87 1.33 -24.56
CA ASP A 171 -4.46 1.66 -24.30
C ASP A 171 -4.23 2.15 -22.87
N TYR A 172 -5.21 2.86 -22.33
CA TYR A 172 -5.20 3.30 -20.95
C TYR A 172 -5.31 2.13 -19.96
N CYS A 173 -6.20 1.18 -20.22
CA CYS A 173 -6.42 0.01 -19.38
C CYS A 173 -5.35 -1.08 -19.51
N LYS A 174 -4.51 -1.02 -20.54
CA LYS A 174 -3.51 -2.05 -20.92
C LYS A 174 -2.62 -2.50 -19.74
N ARG A 175 -2.28 -1.61 -18.82
CA ARG A 175 -1.47 -1.93 -17.62
C ARG A 175 -2.14 -2.84 -16.60
N TRP A 176 -3.48 -2.95 -16.63
CA TRP A 176 -4.26 -3.81 -15.75
C TRP A 176 -4.84 -5.05 -16.45
N MET A 177 -4.72 -5.08 -17.77
CA MET A 177 -5.17 -6.21 -18.58
C MET A 177 -4.27 -7.42 -18.40
N ASN A 178 -4.87 -8.59 -18.43
CA ASN A 178 -4.11 -9.82 -18.49
C ASN A 178 -3.45 -9.96 -19.87
N LYS A 179 -2.17 -10.33 -19.91
CA LYS A 179 -1.43 -10.49 -21.17
C LYS A 179 -1.97 -11.58 -22.10
N LYS A 180 -2.72 -12.55 -21.55
CA LYS A 180 -3.29 -13.68 -22.29
C LYS A 180 -4.77 -13.48 -22.63
N GLU A 181 -5.49 -12.71 -21.81
CA GLU A 181 -6.93 -12.45 -21.96
C GLU A 181 -7.18 -10.96 -21.75
N GLU A 182 -7.36 -10.19 -22.83
CA GLU A 182 -7.45 -8.73 -22.79
C GLU A 182 -8.70 -8.20 -22.04
N ASN A 183 -9.79 -8.96 -22.01
CA ASN A 183 -11.00 -8.61 -21.24
C ASN A 183 -10.93 -9.00 -19.75
N LEU A 184 -9.81 -9.57 -19.31
CA LEU A 184 -9.57 -9.88 -17.91
C LEU A 184 -8.68 -8.80 -17.28
N LEU A 185 -9.23 -8.02 -16.35
CA LEU A 185 -8.55 -6.89 -15.73
C LEU A 185 -8.43 -7.09 -14.21
N SER A 186 -7.30 -6.65 -13.67
CA SER A 186 -7.11 -6.50 -12.22
C SER A 186 -6.78 -5.06 -11.88
N PRO A 187 -7.78 -4.17 -11.82
CA PRO A 187 -7.58 -2.77 -11.49
C PRO A 187 -7.05 -2.62 -10.07
N LYS A 188 -6.09 -1.71 -9.89
CA LYS A 188 -5.64 -1.31 -8.55
C LYS A 188 -6.38 -0.03 -8.15
N GLY A 189 -6.84 0.03 -6.90
CA GLY A 189 -7.51 1.21 -6.37
C GLY A 189 -8.92 1.40 -6.93
N ILE A 190 -9.76 0.36 -6.84
CA ILE A 190 -11.20 0.48 -7.11
C ILE A 190 -11.80 1.40 -6.07
N GLU A 191 -12.50 2.43 -6.51
CA GLU A 191 -13.21 3.34 -5.61
C GLU A 191 -14.41 2.64 -5.00
N LEU A 192 -14.44 2.62 -3.68
CA LEU A 192 -15.62 2.25 -2.89
C LEU A 192 -16.45 3.52 -2.70
N ARG A 193 -17.58 3.63 -3.37
CA ARG A 193 -18.56 4.68 -3.12
C ARG A 193 -19.68 4.18 -2.24
#